data_3755a5b3036caaeb5a87863481ab1c0e
#
_entry.id   3755a5b3036caaeb5a87863481ab1c0e
#
_cell.length_a   1.000
_cell.length_b   1.000
_cell.length_c   1.000
_cell.angle_alpha   90.00
_cell.angle_beta   90.00
_cell.angle_gamma   90.00
#
_symmetry.space_group_name_H-M   'P 1'
#
loop_
_entity.id
_entity.type
_entity.pdbx_description
1 polymer ?
#
loop_
_entity_poly.entity_id
_entity_poly.type
_entity_poly.pdbx_seq_one_letter_code
_entity_poly.pdbx_strand_id
1 'polypeptide(L)'
;MKKFRFRARPDNKKLMITVLIGILLLIGGVFVVYGRYGGKAPVYSPAGGTAEVHFIDVGQGDCSLIRAGSADILIDSGEYEQYRTVALYLTGHGVDALDYIVMSHPHTDHMGCMYRLVEKFGGKVLIMPDVKELEPDIPQYRKLMEAVGKRDITVMYAEPGTAVELEDNCRFEILSPAAEYGDLNNMSVTVRFVYGAVSFLFTGDIEREAEADILASGRDISADVLKVPHHGSGTSSSKVFVQAVSPRYAVFSVGAGNDYGHPHSNIVGLYRKLGADILRTDMNGNIVFVTDGSVLSVSSDR
;
A
#
# COMPACT_ATOMS: atom_id res chain seq x y z
N MET A 1 -36.56 25.59 -69.72
CA MET A 1 -35.95 26.48 -68.70
C MET A 1 -36.11 25.84 -67.31
N LYS A 2 -35.07 25.22 -66.80
CA LYS A 2 -35.09 24.62 -65.42
C LYS A 2 -34.70 25.72 -64.43
N LYS A 3 -35.63 26.06 -63.51
CA LYS A 3 -35.34 26.99 -62.41
C LYS A 3 -34.49 26.28 -61.33
N PHE A 4 -33.23 26.70 -61.17
CA PHE A 4 -32.40 26.31 -60.03
C PHE A 4 -32.89 27.04 -58.78
N ARG A 5 -33.36 26.27 -57.74
CA ARG A 5 -33.63 26.81 -56.41
C ARG A 5 -32.33 26.81 -55.62
N PHE A 6 -31.84 28.00 -55.25
CA PHE A 6 -30.76 28.16 -54.27
C PHE A 6 -31.28 27.74 -52.91
N ARG A 7 -30.65 26.75 -52.35
CA ARG A 7 -30.89 26.34 -50.96
C ARG A 7 -30.09 27.33 -50.07
N ALA A 8 -30.77 28.10 -49.22
CA ALA A 8 -30.10 29.00 -48.27
C ALA A 8 -29.15 28.22 -47.36
N ARG A 9 -27.92 28.73 -47.18
CA ARG A 9 -26.96 28.17 -46.21
C ARG A 9 -27.52 28.34 -44.80
N PRO A 10 -27.39 27.36 -43.90
CA PRO A 10 -27.83 27.50 -42.52
C PRO A 10 -27.07 28.68 -41.87
N ASP A 11 -27.81 29.47 -41.10
CA ASP A 11 -27.31 30.66 -40.43
C ASP A 11 -26.30 30.25 -39.39
N ASN A 12 -25.01 30.45 -39.71
CA ASN A 12 -23.88 30.05 -38.88
C ASN A 12 -23.96 30.64 -37.44
N LYS A 13 -24.68 31.77 -37.26
CA LYS A 13 -24.91 32.33 -35.92
C LYS A 13 -25.85 31.47 -35.08
N LYS A 14 -26.92 30.92 -35.66
CA LYS A 14 -27.80 29.99 -34.92
C LYS A 14 -27.10 28.70 -34.54
N LEU A 15 -26.31 28.13 -35.44
CA LEU A 15 -25.52 26.93 -35.15
C LEU A 15 -24.49 27.20 -34.04
N MET A 16 -23.80 28.34 -34.09
CA MET A 16 -22.81 28.73 -33.06
C MET A 16 -23.46 28.93 -31.69
N ILE A 17 -24.62 29.56 -31.63
CA ILE A 17 -25.38 29.74 -30.38
C ILE A 17 -25.84 28.39 -29.81
N THR A 18 -26.32 27.47 -30.65
CA THR A 18 -26.75 26.13 -30.19
C THR A 18 -25.55 25.31 -29.64
N VAL A 19 -24.40 25.40 -30.29
CA VAL A 19 -23.16 24.75 -29.80
C VAL A 19 -22.72 25.37 -28.48
N LEU A 20 -22.73 26.69 -28.33
CA LEU A 20 -22.36 27.38 -27.09
C LEU A 20 -23.28 27.00 -25.90
N ILE A 21 -24.60 26.93 -26.15
CA ILE A 21 -25.60 26.49 -25.16
C ILE A 21 -25.35 25.02 -24.76
N GLY A 22 -25.03 24.16 -25.74
CA GLY A 22 -24.69 22.76 -25.47
C GLY A 22 -23.44 22.60 -24.58
N ILE A 23 -22.40 23.40 -24.84
CA ILE A 23 -21.18 23.42 -24.02
C ILE A 23 -21.45 23.97 -22.62
N LEU A 24 -22.27 25.04 -22.49
CA LEU A 24 -22.65 25.58 -21.19
C LEU A 24 -23.49 24.61 -20.35
N LEU A 25 -24.39 23.85 -20.99
CA LEU A 25 -25.16 22.81 -20.33
C LEU A 25 -24.29 21.60 -19.93
N LEU A 26 -23.29 21.23 -20.73
CA LEU A 26 -22.30 20.21 -20.38
C LEU A 26 -21.43 20.65 -19.21
N ILE A 27 -20.94 21.90 -19.21
CA ILE A 27 -20.17 22.47 -18.10
C ILE A 27 -21.04 22.59 -16.85
N GLY A 28 -22.27 23.07 -16.98
CA GLY A 28 -23.24 23.13 -15.87
C GLY A 28 -23.58 21.74 -15.32
N GLY A 29 -23.75 20.74 -16.20
CA GLY A 29 -23.96 19.34 -15.81
C GLY A 29 -22.76 18.76 -15.07
N VAL A 30 -21.55 19.02 -15.53
CA VAL A 30 -20.31 18.62 -14.85
C VAL A 30 -20.18 19.32 -13.49
N PHE A 31 -20.51 20.61 -13.38
CA PHE A 31 -20.51 21.32 -12.10
C PHE A 31 -21.58 20.82 -11.14
N VAL A 32 -22.77 20.46 -11.62
CA VAL A 32 -23.83 19.87 -10.77
C VAL A 32 -23.47 18.46 -10.32
N VAL A 33 -22.83 17.66 -11.16
CA VAL A 33 -22.32 16.33 -10.80
C VAL A 33 -21.13 16.48 -9.83
N TYR A 34 -20.17 17.37 -10.09
CA TYR A 34 -19.08 17.67 -9.15
C TYR A 34 -19.59 18.26 -7.82
N GLY A 35 -20.61 19.15 -7.85
CA GLY A 35 -21.21 19.69 -6.64
C GLY A 35 -22.04 18.68 -5.84
N ARG A 36 -22.54 17.62 -6.49
CA ARG A 36 -23.36 16.58 -5.85
C ARG A 36 -22.55 15.36 -5.40
N TYR A 37 -21.38 15.12 -6.02
CA TYR A 37 -20.44 14.04 -5.70
C TYR A 37 -19.07 14.55 -5.25
N GLY A 38 -18.79 15.85 -5.37
CA GLY A 38 -17.64 16.56 -4.84
C GLY A 38 -17.85 17.05 -3.41
N GLY A 39 -18.75 16.43 -2.65
CA GLY A 39 -18.69 16.53 -1.20
C GLY A 39 -17.27 16.11 -0.81
N LYS A 40 -16.58 16.93 0.00
CA LYS A 40 -15.33 16.51 0.65
C LYS A 40 -15.61 15.11 1.15
N ALA A 41 -14.85 14.11 0.66
CA ALA A 41 -14.82 12.82 1.31
C ALA A 41 -14.74 13.12 2.82
N PRO A 42 -15.52 12.47 3.67
CA PRO A 42 -15.42 12.69 5.10
C PRO A 42 -13.94 12.54 5.41
N VAL A 43 -13.34 13.59 5.99
CA VAL A 43 -11.99 13.51 6.54
C VAL A 43 -12.13 12.51 7.66
N TYR A 44 -11.79 11.27 7.37
CA TYR A 44 -11.82 10.20 8.32
C TYR A 44 -10.56 10.37 9.17
N SER A 45 -10.72 10.96 10.35
CA SER A 45 -9.72 10.81 11.41
C SER A 45 -10.14 9.58 12.19
N PRO A 46 -9.24 8.62 12.48
CA PRO A 46 -9.52 7.55 13.41
C PRO A 46 -10.14 8.17 14.67
N ALA A 47 -11.28 7.68 15.11
CA ALA A 47 -11.83 8.10 16.39
C ALA A 47 -10.75 7.80 17.44
N GLY A 48 -10.42 8.76 18.33
CA GLY A 48 -9.39 8.54 19.34
C GLY A 48 -9.58 7.20 20.02
N GLY A 49 -8.54 6.35 20.01
CA GLY A 49 -8.61 4.99 20.52
C GLY A 49 -8.86 3.89 19.48
N THR A 50 -8.69 4.14 18.17
CA THR A 50 -8.72 3.11 17.12
C THR A 50 -7.50 3.19 16.22
N ALA A 51 -7.11 2.06 15.62
CA ALA A 51 -6.15 1.99 14.53
C ALA A 51 -6.82 1.44 13.27
N GLU A 52 -6.38 1.94 12.13
CA GLU A 52 -6.76 1.48 10.80
C GLU A 52 -5.54 0.96 10.06
N VAL A 53 -5.69 -0.20 9.44
CA VAL A 53 -4.64 -0.82 8.62
C VAL A 53 -5.23 -1.13 7.26
N HIS A 54 -4.71 -0.48 6.24
CA HIS A 54 -5.19 -0.56 4.87
C HIS A 54 -4.19 -1.34 4.02
N PHE A 55 -4.66 -2.32 3.28
CA PHE A 55 -3.93 -2.97 2.18
C PHE A 55 -4.51 -2.42 0.89
N ILE A 56 -3.72 -1.59 0.20
CA ILE A 56 -4.18 -0.82 -0.96
C ILE A 56 -4.00 -1.65 -2.23
N ASP A 57 -5.04 -1.75 -3.06
CA ASP A 57 -4.98 -2.42 -4.37
C ASP A 57 -4.16 -1.58 -5.34
N VAL A 58 -2.90 -1.94 -5.49
CA VAL A 58 -1.93 -1.33 -6.43
C VAL A 58 -1.66 -2.24 -7.64
N GLY A 59 -2.51 -3.23 -7.88
CA GLY A 59 -2.21 -4.30 -8.81
C GLY A 59 -1.13 -5.24 -8.27
N GLN A 60 -0.15 -5.62 -9.11
CA GLN A 60 0.97 -6.41 -8.62
C GLN A 60 1.89 -5.52 -7.78
N GLY A 61 2.15 -5.92 -6.54
CA GLY A 61 3.01 -5.20 -5.60
C GLY A 61 2.37 -4.92 -4.25
N ASP A 62 3.10 -4.27 -3.37
CA ASP A 62 2.69 -3.96 -2.00
C ASP A 62 2.48 -2.47 -1.78
N CYS A 63 1.42 -2.14 -1.09
CA CYS A 63 1.22 -0.81 -0.51
C CYS A 63 0.28 -0.93 0.69
N SER A 64 0.73 -0.53 1.87
CA SER A 64 -0.09 -0.53 3.07
C SER A 64 0.00 0.80 3.80
N LEU A 65 -1.12 1.26 4.37
CA LEU A 65 -1.19 2.44 5.21
C LEU A 65 -1.66 2.01 6.61
N ILE A 66 -0.91 2.41 7.64
CA ILE A 66 -1.32 2.27 9.03
C ILE A 66 -1.62 3.67 9.57
N ARG A 67 -2.78 3.83 10.18
CA ARG A 67 -3.22 5.04 10.85
C ARG A 67 -3.50 4.73 12.31
N ALA A 68 -2.71 5.26 13.22
CA ALA A 68 -2.83 4.95 14.65
C ALA A 68 -2.44 6.15 15.50
N GLY A 69 -3.35 6.59 16.38
CA GLY A 69 -3.19 7.84 17.11
C GLY A 69 -3.04 9.02 16.15
N SER A 70 -1.95 9.76 16.26
CA SER A 70 -1.59 10.86 15.35
C SER A 70 -0.65 10.45 14.22
N ALA A 71 -0.25 9.16 14.14
CA ALA A 71 0.74 8.68 13.19
C ALA A 71 0.12 8.08 11.93
N ASP A 72 0.62 8.52 10.77
CA ASP A 72 0.37 7.93 9.45
C ASP A 72 1.66 7.26 8.95
N ILE A 73 1.62 5.93 8.75
CA ILE A 73 2.77 5.09 8.37
C ILE A 73 2.48 4.44 7.02
N LEU A 74 3.33 4.68 6.04
CA LEU A 74 3.24 4.02 4.74
C LEU A 74 4.26 2.90 4.66
N ILE A 75 3.82 1.68 4.34
CA ILE A 75 4.70 0.53 4.09
C ILE A 75 4.57 0.18 2.61
N ASP A 76 5.65 0.33 1.86
CA ASP A 76 5.74 0.18 0.41
C ASP A 76 4.77 1.10 -0.36
N SER A 77 4.80 1.05 -1.68
CA SER A 77 4.10 2.03 -2.52
C SER A 77 3.57 1.48 -3.85
N GLY A 78 3.87 0.23 -4.18
CA GLY A 78 3.59 -0.34 -5.49
C GLY A 78 4.50 0.21 -6.60
N GLU A 79 4.20 -0.18 -7.82
CA GLU A 79 4.91 0.20 -9.03
C GLU A 79 4.85 1.72 -9.31
N TYR A 80 5.74 2.18 -10.18
CA TYR A 80 5.85 3.60 -10.57
C TYR A 80 4.52 4.19 -11.06
N GLU A 81 3.75 3.44 -11.83
CA GLU A 81 2.46 3.83 -12.41
C GLU A 81 1.39 4.04 -11.35
N GLN A 82 1.54 3.44 -10.17
CA GLN A 82 0.54 3.47 -9.10
C GLN A 82 0.54 4.76 -8.28
N TYR A 83 1.47 5.69 -8.56
CA TYR A 83 1.53 6.98 -7.86
C TYR A 83 0.16 7.68 -7.72
N ARG A 84 -0.60 7.74 -8.83
CA ARG A 84 -1.90 8.44 -8.80
C ARG A 84 -2.90 7.71 -7.91
N THR A 85 -2.94 6.38 -7.99
CA THR A 85 -3.79 5.52 -7.17
C THR A 85 -3.49 5.75 -5.69
N VAL A 86 -2.23 5.58 -5.29
CA VAL A 86 -1.81 5.72 -3.89
C VAL A 86 -1.99 7.15 -3.40
N ALA A 87 -1.56 8.16 -4.18
CA ALA A 87 -1.68 9.56 -3.76
C ALA A 87 -3.13 10.01 -3.57
N LEU A 88 -4.06 9.54 -4.41
CA LEU A 88 -5.49 9.82 -4.26
C LEU A 88 -6.08 9.07 -3.05
N TYR A 89 -5.66 7.82 -2.83
CA TYR A 89 -6.08 7.04 -1.67
C TYR A 89 -5.68 7.72 -0.36
N LEU A 90 -4.40 8.05 -0.21
CA LEU A 90 -3.87 8.75 0.97
C LEU A 90 -4.60 10.08 1.21
N THR A 91 -4.73 10.92 0.16
CA THR A 91 -5.45 12.20 0.27
C THR A 91 -6.93 12.00 0.63
N GLY A 92 -7.60 10.98 0.04
CA GLY A 92 -9.00 10.65 0.31
C GLY A 92 -9.23 10.20 1.77
N HIS A 93 -8.21 9.62 2.40
CA HIS A 93 -8.24 9.25 3.82
C HIS A 93 -7.67 10.33 4.74
N GLY A 94 -7.41 11.54 4.23
CA GLY A 94 -7.00 12.69 5.04
C GLY A 94 -5.53 12.64 5.50
N VAL A 95 -4.68 11.89 4.79
CA VAL A 95 -3.23 11.92 5.03
C VAL A 95 -2.67 13.18 4.40
N ASP A 96 -2.17 14.10 5.21
CA ASP A 96 -1.52 15.34 4.77
C ASP A 96 0.01 15.20 4.78
N ALA A 97 0.57 14.42 5.70
CA ALA A 97 1.98 14.12 5.83
C ALA A 97 2.16 12.70 6.37
N LEU A 98 3.34 12.10 6.11
CA LEU A 98 3.71 10.78 6.64
C LEU A 98 4.64 10.94 7.84
N ASP A 99 4.44 10.17 8.90
CA ASP A 99 5.36 10.11 10.02
C ASP A 99 6.49 9.13 9.76
N TYR A 100 6.13 7.94 9.31
CA TYR A 100 7.07 6.90 8.94
C TYR A 100 6.78 6.39 7.53
N ILE A 101 7.84 6.12 6.81
CA ILE A 101 7.83 5.43 5.53
C ILE A 101 8.69 4.19 5.70
N VAL A 102 8.16 3.04 5.38
CA VAL A 102 8.92 1.79 5.40
C VAL A 102 9.05 1.31 3.96
N MET A 103 10.27 1.20 3.48
CA MET A 103 10.60 0.48 2.26
C MET A 103 11.03 -0.92 2.66
N SER A 104 10.21 -1.93 2.31
CA SER A 104 10.58 -3.31 2.63
C SER A 104 11.89 -3.69 1.93
N HIS A 105 11.95 -3.50 0.63
CA HIS A 105 13.13 -3.71 -0.20
C HIS A 105 13.02 -2.93 -1.52
N PRO A 106 14.12 -2.73 -2.27
CA PRO A 106 14.12 -1.80 -3.40
C PRO A 106 13.64 -2.41 -4.74
N HIS A 107 12.76 -3.40 -4.77
CA HIS A 107 12.09 -3.78 -6.01
C HIS A 107 11.00 -2.77 -6.39
N THR A 108 10.74 -2.66 -7.69
CA THR A 108 9.87 -1.59 -8.23
C THR A 108 8.41 -1.75 -7.84
N ASP A 109 7.93 -2.97 -7.68
CA ASP A 109 6.57 -3.27 -7.21
C ASP A 109 6.36 -3.00 -5.70
N HIS A 110 7.41 -2.58 -4.98
CA HIS A 110 7.37 -2.12 -3.59
C HIS A 110 7.66 -0.63 -3.45
N MET A 111 8.73 -0.14 -4.10
CA MET A 111 9.13 1.25 -3.91
C MET A 111 8.97 2.12 -5.19
N GLY A 112 8.35 1.60 -6.24
CA GLY A 112 8.36 2.21 -7.56
C GLY A 112 7.88 3.65 -7.61
N CYS A 113 6.83 3.99 -6.89
CA CYS A 113 6.32 5.36 -6.83
C CYS A 113 6.67 6.10 -5.53
N MET A 114 7.38 5.48 -4.59
CA MET A 114 7.65 6.02 -3.25
C MET A 114 8.30 7.42 -3.28
N TYR A 115 9.26 7.65 -4.18
CA TYR A 115 9.91 8.96 -4.27
C TYR A 115 8.94 10.11 -4.56
N ARG A 116 7.88 9.86 -5.38
CA ARG A 116 6.85 10.86 -5.69
C ARG A 116 5.91 11.09 -4.51
N LEU A 117 5.66 10.04 -3.72
CA LEU A 117 4.88 10.16 -2.49
C LEU A 117 5.66 10.95 -1.44
N VAL A 118 6.97 10.70 -1.31
CA VAL A 118 7.89 11.50 -0.48
C VAL A 118 7.89 12.97 -0.93
N GLU A 119 7.97 13.25 -2.23
CA GLU A 119 7.91 14.62 -2.75
C GLU A 119 6.58 15.31 -2.41
N LYS A 120 5.47 14.59 -2.38
CA LYS A 120 4.15 15.14 -2.12
C LYS A 120 3.83 15.26 -0.63
N PHE A 121 3.97 14.19 0.12
CA PHE A 121 3.53 14.09 1.52
C PHE A 121 4.66 14.34 2.53
N GLY A 122 5.93 14.30 2.09
CA GLY A 122 7.08 14.32 3.00
C GLY A 122 7.18 13.04 3.80
N GLY A 123 7.79 13.15 4.96
CA GLY A 123 7.97 12.08 5.93
C GLY A 123 8.93 12.55 7.02
N LYS A 124 8.87 11.96 8.21
CA LYS A 124 9.85 12.22 9.28
C LYS A 124 11.00 11.24 9.22
N VAL A 125 10.67 9.96 9.05
CA VAL A 125 11.65 8.86 9.04
C VAL A 125 11.36 7.92 7.88
N LEU A 126 12.40 7.58 7.12
CA LEU A 126 12.40 6.46 6.17
C LEU A 126 13.14 5.29 6.82
N ILE A 127 12.43 4.18 7.01
CA ILE A 127 13.01 2.90 7.47
C ILE A 127 13.24 2.03 6.24
N MET A 128 14.44 1.51 6.09
CA MET A 128 14.84 0.72 4.92
C MET A 128 15.94 -0.28 5.26
N PRO A 129 16.14 -1.34 4.46
CA PRO A 129 17.30 -2.22 4.65
C PRO A 129 18.59 -1.52 4.23
N ASP A 130 19.71 -1.89 4.82
CA ASP A 130 21.03 -1.50 4.27
C ASP A 130 21.39 -2.44 3.12
N VAL A 131 21.24 -1.95 1.90
CA VAL A 131 21.47 -2.70 0.66
C VAL A 131 22.71 -2.24 -0.11
N LYS A 132 23.63 -1.55 0.58
CA LYS A 132 24.83 -0.99 -0.07
C LYS A 132 25.67 -2.04 -0.78
N GLU A 133 25.80 -3.22 -0.18
CA GLU A 133 26.58 -4.32 -0.76
C GLU A 133 25.92 -4.93 -2.02
N LEU A 134 24.60 -4.76 -2.18
CA LEU A 134 23.84 -5.22 -3.34
C LEU A 134 23.79 -4.18 -4.46
N GLU A 135 24.18 -2.94 -4.18
CA GLU A 135 24.25 -1.80 -5.12
C GLU A 135 23.08 -1.78 -6.14
N PRO A 136 21.84 -1.69 -5.71
CA PRO A 136 20.70 -1.80 -6.61
C PRO A 136 20.73 -0.66 -7.64
N ASP A 137 21.05 -0.99 -8.89
CA ASP A 137 21.01 -0.01 -10.00
C ASP A 137 19.57 0.23 -10.48
N ILE A 138 18.74 0.72 -9.56
CA ILE A 138 17.33 1.00 -9.78
C ILE A 138 17.11 2.51 -9.81
N PRO A 139 16.66 3.08 -10.96
CA PRO A 139 16.49 4.53 -11.08
C PRO A 139 15.55 5.13 -10.04
N GLN A 140 14.51 4.40 -9.64
CA GLN A 140 13.56 4.82 -8.62
C GLN A 140 14.20 4.91 -7.24
N TYR A 141 15.11 3.99 -6.89
CA TYR A 141 15.87 4.02 -5.64
C TYR A 141 16.73 5.28 -5.55
N ARG A 142 17.47 5.62 -6.61
CA ARG A 142 18.25 6.86 -6.66
C ARG A 142 17.38 8.11 -6.47
N LYS A 143 16.23 8.16 -7.17
CA LYS A 143 15.27 9.27 -7.02
C LYS A 143 14.69 9.34 -5.61
N LEU A 144 14.44 8.19 -4.96
CA LEU A 144 13.99 8.16 -3.56
C LEU A 144 15.02 8.78 -2.64
N MET A 145 16.28 8.39 -2.76
CA MET A 145 17.35 8.93 -1.92
C MET A 145 17.57 10.44 -2.16
N GLU A 146 17.41 10.91 -3.41
CA GLU A 146 17.42 12.34 -3.72
C GLU A 146 16.23 13.08 -3.08
N ALA A 147 15.03 12.52 -3.15
CA ALA A 147 13.83 13.12 -2.55
C ALA A 147 13.93 13.18 -1.02
N VAL A 148 14.42 12.12 -0.41
CA VAL A 148 14.69 12.01 1.03
C VAL A 148 15.67 13.10 1.49
N GLY A 149 16.78 13.27 0.78
CA GLY A 149 17.76 14.31 1.07
C GLY A 149 17.19 15.74 0.90
N LYS A 150 16.38 15.98 -0.14
CA LYS A 150 15.74 17.27 -0.37
C LYS A 150 14.69 17.64 0.68
N ARG A 151 14.08 16.65 1.31
CA ARG A 151 13.02 16.82 2.33
C ARG A 151 13.54 16.70 3.76
N ASP A 152 14.85 16.51 3.94
CA ASP A 152 15.51 16.35 5.24
C ASP A 152 14.88 15.21 6.08
N ILE A 153 14.53 14.10 5.41
CA ILE A 153 13.95 12.94 6.05
C ILE A 153 15.06 12.10 6.67
N THR A 154 14.89 11.73 7.93
CA THR A 154 15.86 10.86 8.62
C THR A 154 15.80 9.44 8.04
N VAL A 155 16.93 8.91 7.59
CA VAL A 155 17.04 7.51 7.17
C VAL A 155 17.44 6.66 8.38
N MET A 156 16.65 5.63 8.65
CA MET A 156 16.90 4.61 9.66
C MET A 156 17.07 3.25 8.98
N TYR A 157 18.25 2.68 9.07
CA TYR A 157 18.46 1.32 8.61
C TYR A 157 17.82 0.33 9.57
N ALA A 158 17.14 -0.66 9.01
CA ALA A 158 16.39 -1.64 9.77
C ALA A 158 17.32 -2.55 10.57
N GLU A 159 17.14 -2.58 11.88
CA GLU A 159 17.85 -3.46 12.80
C GLU A 159 16.83 -4.31 13.57
N PRO A 160 16.90 -5.65 13.49
CA PRO A 160 15.97 -6.54 14.19
C PRO A 160 15.96 -6.30 15.71
N GLY A 161 14.76 -6.09 16.25
CA GLY A 161 14.53 -5.78 17.66
C GLY A 161 14.41 -4.29 17.95
N THR A 162 14.62 -3.43 16.95
CA THR A 162 14.27 -2.02 17.08
C THR A 162 12.76 -1.92 17.18
N ALA A 163 12.28 -1.28 18.25
CA ALA A 163 10.86 -0.97 18.44
C ALA A 163 10.67 0.54 18.41
N VAL A 164 9.64 0.97 17.72
CA VAL A 164 9.17 2.36 17.69
C VAL A 164 7.84 2.43 18.45
N GLU A 165 7.89 3.07 19.61
CA GLU A 165 6.68 3.34 20.38
C GLU A 165 5.96 4.54 19.79
N LEU A 166 4.65 4.39 19.56
CA LEU A 166 3.75 5.41 19.09
C LEU A 166 2.78 5.80 20.20
N GLU A 167 1.90 6.75 19.93
CA GLU A 167 0.82 7.12 20.86
C GLU A 167 -0.21 5.98 21.02
N ASP A 168 -1.08 6.09 22.02
CA ASP A 168 -2.24 5.20 22.24
C ASP A 168 -1.89 3.71 22.41
N ASN A 169 -0.76 3.41 23.08
CA ASN A 169 -0.35 2.02 23.36
C ASN A 169 -0.16 1.18 22.09
N CYS A 170 0.33 1.81 21.02
CA CYS A 170 0.70 1.12 19.80
C CYS A 170 2.20 1.22 19.51
N ARG A 171 2.71 0.21 18.86
CA ARG A 171 4.12 0.13 18.48
C ARG A 171 4.30 -0.69 17.22
N PHE A 172 5.40 -0.47 16.55
CA PHE A 172 5.89 -1.43 15.58
C PHE A 172 7.30 -1.86 15.90
N GLU A 173 7.62 -3.13 15.61
CA GLU A 173 8.90 -3.76 15.84
C GLU A 173 9.46 -4.26 14.52
N ILE A 174 10.75 -4.03 14.28
CA ILE A 174 11.50 -4.53 13.13
C ILE A 174 12.01 -5.94 13.46
N LEU A 175 11.70 -6.90 12.58
CA LEU A 175 12.07 -8.31 12.76
C LEU A 175 13.13 -8.79 11.75
N SER A 176 13.28 -8.09 10.60
CA SER A 176 14.16 -8.45 9.49
C SER A 176 14.70 -7.16 8.83
N PRO A 177 15.84 -7.19 8.12
CA PRO A 177 16.69 -8.35 7.85
C PRO A 177 17.54 -8.76 9.06
N ALA A 178 17.65 -10.05 9.35
CA ALA A 178 18.41 -10.58 10.49
C ALA A 178 19.87 -10.95 10.12
N ALA A 179 20.17 -10.95 8.82
CA ALA A 179 21.50 -11.22 8.27
C ALA A 179 21.67 -10.40 6.96
N GLU A 180 22.85 -10.42 6.42
CA GLU A 180 23.12 -9.99 5.05
C GLU A 180 22.78 -11.13 4.09
N TYR A 181 21.89 -10.86 3.15
CA TYR A 181 21.45 -11.84 2.15
C TYR A 181 21.97 -11.45 0.76
N GLY A 182 22.21 -12.46 -0.08
CA GLY A 182 22.67 -12.26 -1.45
C GLY A 182 21.59 -11.80 -2.45
N ASP A 183 20.40 -11.55 -1.97
CA ASP A 183 19.26 -11.12 -2.78
C ASP A 183 18.43 -10.05 -2.06
N LEU A 184 17.70 -9.24 -2.85
CA LEU A 184 16.92 -8.12 -2.34
C LEU A 184 15.64 -8.55 -1.60
N ASN A 185 15.05 -9.70 -1.96
CA ASN A 185 13.82 -10.17 -1.33
C ASN A 185 14.07 -10.50 0.15
N ASN A 186 15.09 -11.30 0.46
CA ASN A 186 15.42 -11.64 1.84
C ASN A 186 15.92 -10.45 2.66
N MET A 187 16.37 -9.34 2.00
CA MET A 187 16.65 -8.08 2.67
C MET A 187 15.39 -7.30 3.07
N SER A 188 14.19 -7.83 2.82
CA SER A 188 12.95 -7.15 3.18
C SER A 188 12.87 -6.80 4.66
N VAL A 189 12.55 -5.55 4.95
CA VAL A 189 12.19 -5.10 6.29
C VAL A 189 10.84 -5.72 6.67
N THR A 190 10.87 -6.62 7.64
CA THR A 190 9.66 -7.19 8.23
C THR A 190 9.26 -6.38 9.45
N VAL A 191 8.02 -5.92 9.49
CA VAL A 191 7.48 -5.09 10.56
C VAL A 191 6.31 -5.80 11.24
N ARG A 192 6.36 -5.89 12.57
CA ARG A 192 5.21 -6.29 13.38
C ARG A 192 4.61 -5.06 14.04
N PHE A 193 3.39 -4.70 13.65
CA PHE A 193 2.60 -3.63 14.24
C PHE A 193 1.66 -4.20 15.29
N VAL A 194 1.58 -3.56 16.45
CA VAL A 194 0.73 -3.98 17.58
C VAL A 194 -0.08 -2.79 18.05
N TYR A 195 -1.39 -2.98 18.19
CA TYR A 195 -2.29 -2.02 18.81
C TYR A 195 -3.14 -2.75 19.87
N GLY A 196 -2.84 -2.51 21.14
CA GLY A 196 -3.43 -3.25 22.24
C GLY A 196 -3.13 -4.76 22.16
N ALA A 197 -4.16 -5.58 22.02
CA ALA A 197 -4.04 -7.04 21.86
C ALA A 197 -4.05 -7.51 20.39
N VAL A 198 -4.23 -6.59 19.42
CA VAL A 198 -4.31 -6.92 18.01
C VAL A 198 -2.97 -6.66 17.31
N SER A 199 -2.57 -7.58 16.45
CA SER A 199 -1.26 -7.53 15.80
C SER A 199 -1.33 -7.82 14.29
N PHE A 200 -0.43 -7.14 13.56
CA PHE A 200 -0.26 -7.25 12.11
C PHE A 200 1.20 -7.54 11.80
N LEU A 201 1.45 -8.40 10.83
CA LEU A 201 2.81 -8.70 10.36
C LEU A 201 2.92 -8.38 8.87
N PHE A 202 3.82 -7.46 8.54
CA PHE A 202 4.18 -7.07 7.18
C PHE A 202 5.55 -7.64 6.86
N THR A 203 5.63 -8.47 5.85
CA THR A 203 6.81 -9.31 5.59
C THR A 203 7.60 -8.88 4.37
N GLY A 204 7.07 -7.93 3.57
CA GLY A 204 7.61 -7.69 2.23
C GLY A 204 7.69 -9.01 1.46
N ASP A 205 8.83 -9.27 0.86
CA ASP A 205 9.04 -10.42 0.00
C ASP A 205 10.07 -11.43 0.56
N ILE A 206 10.19 -11.50 1.91
CA ILE A 206 11.07 -12.50 2.52
C ILE A 206 10.80 -13.90 1.96
N GLU A 207 11.86 -14.64 1.77
CA GLU A 207 11.84 -16.03 1.37
C GLU A 207 12.24 -16.96 2.54
N ARG A 208 12.32 -18.25 2.29
CA ARG A 208 12.51 -19.26 3.35
C ARG A 208 13.76 -19.05 4.18
N GLU A 209 14.81 -18.45 3.65
CA GLU A 209 16.04 -18.16 4.38
C GLU A 209 15.78 -17.11 5.48
N ALA A 210 15.24 -15.95 5.12
CA ALA A 210 14.88 -14.92 6.08
C ALA A 210 13.77 -15.36 7.05
N GLU A 211 12.79 -16.17 6.60
CA GLU A 211 11.80 -16.79 7.48
C GLU A 211 12.46 -17.65 8.57
N ALA A 212 13.47 -18.44 8.19
CA ALA A 212 14.20 -19.30 9.12
C ALA A 212 14.99 -18.49 10.15
N ASP A 213 15.61 -17.39 9.75
CA ASP A 213 16.38 -16.52 10.65
C ASP A 213 15.44 -15.76 11.60
N ILE A 214 14.29 -15.28 11.12
CA ILE A 214 13.26 -14.69 11.98
C ILE A 214 12.81 -15.70 13.04
N LEU A 215 12.52 -16.94 12.65
CA LEU A 215 12.16 -18.01 13.58
C LEU A 215 13.28 -18.30 14.60
N ALA A 216 14.53 -18.35 14.13
CA ALA A 216 15.69 -18.62 14.97
C ALA A 216 15.98 -17.49 15.99
N SER A 217 15.52 -16.27 15.71
CA SER A 217 15.65 -15.12 16.61
C SER A 217 14.90 -15.29 17.94
N GLY A 218 13.88 -16.17 17.98
CA GLY A 218 13.02 -16.38 19.14
C GLY A 218 12.09 -15.20 19.46
N ARG A 219 11.99 -14.20 18.59
CA ARG A 219 11.06 -13.07 18.76
C ARG A 219 9.63 -13.48 18.54
N ASP A 220 8.70 -12.75 19.15
CA ASP A 220 7.27 -12.95 18.91
C ASP A 220 6.89 -12.46 17.50
N ILE A 221 6.50 -13.41 16.65
CA ILE A 221 6.03 -13.14 15.28
C ILE A 221 4.54 -13.43 15.12
N SER A 222 3.83 -13.78 16.21
CA SER A 222 2.40 -14.03 16.15
C SER A 222 1.65 -12.79 15.66
N ALA A 223 0.66 -13.00 14.80
CA ALA A 223 -0.13 -11.88 14.27
C ALA A 223 -1.54 -12.31 13.88
N ASP A 224 -2.53 -11.47 14.19
CA ASP A 224 -3.92 -11.68 13.77
C ASP A 224 -4.05 -11.53 12.25
N VAL A 225 -3.30 -10.60 11.65
CA VAL A 225 -3.28 -10.33 10.22
C VAL A 225 -1.86 -10.44 9.68
N LEU A 226 -1.68 -11.28 8.68
CA LEU A 226 -0.42 -11.44 7.98
C LEU A 226 -0.54 -10.90 6.54
N LYS A 227 0.29 -9.90 6.17
CA LYS A 227 0.62 -9.67 4.76
C LYS A 227 1.46 -10.86 4.30
N VAL A 228 0.91 -11.68 3.42
CA VAL A 228 1.57 -12.89 2.96
C VAL A 228 2.87 -12.56 2.23
N PRO A 229 3.99 -13.23 2.59
CA PRO A 229 5.28 -12.96 1.96
C PRO A 229 5.25 -13.16 0.44
N HIS A 230 5.94 -12.28 -0.28
CA HIS A 230 6.23 -12.38 -1.70
C HIS A 230 4.98 -12.69 -2.56
N HIS A 231 3.89 -11.96 -2.28
CA HIS A 231 2.59 -12.06 -2.99
C HIS A 231 2.02 -13.49 -3.07
N GLY A 232 2.48 -14.39 -2.21
CA GLY A 232 2.12 -15.81 -2.25
C GLY A 232 2.98 -16.64 -3.21
N SER A 233 4.24 -16.25 -3.43
CA SER A 233 5.24 -17.05 -4.15
C SER A 233 5.49 -18.39 -3.48
N GLY A 234 5.82 -19.39 -4.28
CA GLY A 234 6.24 -20.71 -3.79
C GLY A 234 7.62 -20.72 -3.12
N THR A 235 8.41 -19.64 -3.21
CA THR A 235 9.71 -19.50 -2.54
C THR A 235 9.58 -19.15 -1.07
N SER A 236 8.40 -18.66 -0.67
CA SER A 236 8.09 -18.17 0.66
C SER A 236 7.01 -19.01 1.36
N SER A 237 6.56 -18.55 2.53
CA SER A 237 5.49 -19.16 3.32
C SER A 237 5.79 -20.62 3.71
N SER A 238 6.96 -20.85 4.31
CA SER A 238 7.25 -22.16 4.90
C SER A 238 6.20 -22.52 5.94
N LYS A 239 5.83 -23.81 6.00
CA LYS A 239 4.77 -24.24 6.92
C LYS A 239 5.08 -23.89 8.39
N VAL A 240 6.36 -24.01 8.78
CA VAL A 240 6.79 -23.66 10.15
C VAL A 240 6.62 -22.18 10.44
N PHE A 241 6.95 -21.31 9.48
CA PHE A 241 6.75 -19.87 9.60
C PHE A 241 5.25 -19.53 9.75
N VAL A 242 4.41 -20.02 8.83
CA VAL A 242 2.96 -19.76 8.88
C VAL A 242 2.34 -20.29 10.16
N GLN A 243 2.79 -21.45 10.67
CA GLN A 243 2.32 -21.98 11.96
C GLN A 243 2.78 -21.14 13.16
N ALA A 244 3.97 -20.55 13.11
CA ALA A 244 4.47 -19.69 14.17
C ALA A 244 3.75 -18.33 14.19
N VAL A 245 3.45 -17.75 13.02
CA VAL A 245 2.64 -16.54 12.89
C VAL A 245 1.19 -16.82 13.30
N SER A 246 0.63 -17.98 12.92
CA SER A 246 -0.74 -18.40 13.23
C SER A 246 -1.82 -17.36 12.91
N PRO A 247 -1.84 -16.78 11.69
CA PRO A 247 -2.70 -15.65 11.39
C PRO A 247 -4.18 -16.08 11.30
N ARG A 248 -5.07 -15.20 11.80
CA ARG A 248 -6.50 -15.30 11.53
C ARG A 248 -6.84 -14.88 10.10
N TYR A 249 -6.17 -13.83 9.59
CA TYR A 249 -6.33 -13.33 8.24
C TYR A 249 -5.00 -13.37 7.49
N ALA A 250 -5.00 -13.93 6.29
CA ALA A 250 -3.88 -13.91 5.36
C ALA A 250 -4.22 -13.00 4.17
N VAL A 251 -3.55 -11.85 4.07
CA VAL A 251 -3.77 -10.86 3.01
C VAL A 251 -2.71 -11.05 1.92
N PHE A 252 -3.16 -11.32 0.72
CA PHE A 252 -2.34 -11.38 -0.48
C PHE A 252 -2.47 -10.08 -1.25
N SER A 253 -1.46 -9.24 -1.23
CA SER A 253 -1.35 -8.10 -2.14
C SER A 253 -0.85 -8.62 -3.48
N VAL A 254 -1.71 -8.60 -4.50
CA VAL A 254 -1.44 -9.26 -5.77
C VAL A 254 -2.30 -8.69 -6.88
N GLY A 255 -1.76 -8.60 -8.09
CA GLY A 255 -2.48 -8.14 -9.28
C GLY A 255 -3.24 -9.25 -9.99
N ALA A 256 -4.43 -8.95 -10.48
CA ALA A 256 -5.19 -9.88 -11.33
C ALA A 256 -4.44 -10.18 -12.63
N GLY A 257 -4.27 -11.47 -12.94
CA GLY A 257 -3.61 -11.91 -14.17
C GLY A 257 -2.13 -11.54 -14.26
N ASN A 258 -1.44 -11.39 -13.12
CA ASN A 258 -0.02 -11.08 -13.07
C ASN A 258 0.84 -12.17 -13.77
N ASP A 259 1.99 -11.75 -14.30
CA ASP A 259 2.88 -12.62 -15.08
C ASP A 259 3.60 -13.70 -14.25
N TYR A 260 3.59 -13.57 -12.92
CA TYR A 260 4.27 -14.49 -11.99
C TYR A 260 3.41 -15.70 -11.61
N GLY A 261 2.10 -15.67 -11.92
CA GLY A 261 1.15 -16.70 -11.51
C GLY A 261 0.84 -16.66 -10.01
N HIS A 262 1.12 -15.53 -9.34
CA HIS A 262 0.82 -15.33 -7.92
C HIS A 262 -0.68 -15.02 -7.69
N PRO A 263 -1.22 -15.41 -6.53
CA PRO A 263 -0.62 -16.32 -5.55
C PRO A 263 -0.64 -17.76 -6.03
N HIS A 264 0.40 -18.52 -5.74
CA HIS A 264 0.43 -19.94 -6.07
C HIS A 264 -0.65 -20.70 -5.28
N SER A 265 -1.36 -21.59 -5.95
CA SER A 265 -2.50 -22.32 -5.38
C SER A 265 -2.16 -23.18 -4.15
N ASN A 266 -0.94 -23.76 -4.13
CA ASN A 266 -0.43 -24.51 -3.00
C ASN A 266 -0.19 -23.63 -1.77
N ILE A 267 0.23 -22.37 -1.96
CA ILE A 267 0.41 -21.40 -0.86
C ILE A 267 -0.96 -20.98 -0.32
N VAL A 268 -1.91 -20.59 -1.18
CA VAL A 268 -3.30 -20.32 -0.73
C VAL A 268 -3.90 -21.52 0.00
N GLY A 269 -3.66 -22.74 -0.51
CA GLY A 269 -4.10 -24.00 0.12
C GLY A 269 -3.47 -24.23 1.49
N LEU A 270 -2.21 -23.83 1.70
CA LEU A 270 -1.52 -23.92 2.99
C LEU A 270 -2.21 -23.05 4.05
N TYR A 271 -2.45 -21.77 3.76
CA TYR A 271 -3.11 -20.85 4.68
C TYR A 271 -4.52 -21.31 5.04
N ARG A 272 -5.34 -21.73 4.04
CA ARG A 272 -6.66 -22.30 4.30
C ARG A 272 -6.60 -23.54 5.20
N LYS A 273 -5.65 -24.43 4.95
CA LYS A 273 -5.49 -25.65 5.76
C LYS A 273 -5.09 -25.34 7.20
N LEU A 274 -4.39 -24.24 7.42
CA LEU A 274 -4.02 -23.77 8.75
C LEU A 274 -5.09 -22.89 9.42
N GLY A 275 -6.24 -22.69 8.75
CA GLY A 275 -7.41 -22.03 9.31
C GLY A 275 -7.48 -20.51 9.11
N ALA A 276 -6.60 -19.93 8.27
CA ALA A 276 -6.66 -18.51 7.99
C ALA A 276 -7.77 -18.15 6.98
N ASP A 277 -8.46 -17.05 7.23
CA ASP A 277 -9.33 -16.40 6.25
C ASP A 277 -8.48 -15.70 5.19
N ILE A 278 -8.79 -15.97 3.91
CA ILE A 278 -8.01 -15.48 2.77
C ILE A 278 -8.64 -14.21 2.22
N LEU A 279 -7.86 -13.14 2.17
CA LEU A 279 -8.20 -11.89 1.51
C LEU A 279 -7.16 -11.61 0.41
N ARG A 280 -7.60 -11.09 -0.74
CA ARG A 280 -6.73 -10.85 -1.90
C ARG A 280 -7.10 -9.52 -2.54
N THR A 281 -6.13 -8.64 -2.79
CA THR A 281 -6.39 -7.32 -3.40
C THR A 281 -6.96 -7.43 -4.81
N ASP A 282 -6.56 -8.40 -5.61
CA ASP A 282 -7.11 -8.63 -6.95
C ASP A 282 -8.59 -9.06 -6.95
N MET A 283 -9.10 -9.57 -5.84
CA MET A 283 -10.49 -10.01 -5.69
C MET A 283 -11.33 -9.06 -4.83
N ASN A 284 -10.73 -8.50 -3.78
CA ASN A 284 -11.41 -7.70 -2.77
C ASN A 284 -11.24 -6.18 -2.99
N GLY A 285 -10.34 -5.73 -3.88
CA GLY A 285 -9.95 -4.33 -3.97
C GLY A 285 -9.15 -3.90 -2.75
N ASN A 286 -9.31 -2.68 -2.30
CA ASN A 286 -8.72 -2.24 -1.04
C ASN A 286 -9.34 -2.99 0.14
N ILE A 287 -8.49 -3.38 1.09
CA ILE A 287 -8.90 -4.11 2.29
C ILE A 287 -8.53 -3.27 3.51
N VAL A 288 -9.48 -3.02 4.38
CA VAL A 288 -9.29 -2.16 5.56
C VAL A 288 -9.66 -2.92 6.82
N PHE A 289 -8.71 -3.01 7.73
CA PHE A 289 -8.92 -3.48 9.09
C PHE A 289 -9.03 -2.29 10.03
N VAL A 290 -9.97 -2.38 10.98
CA VAL A 290 -10.16 -1.38 12.05
C VAL A 290 -10.16 -2.12 13.37
N THR A 291 -9.40 -1.58 14.34
CA THR A 291 -9.33 -2.16 15.68
C THR A 291 -9.35 -1.08 16.77
N ASP A 292 -9.97 -1.40 17.90
CA ASP A 292 -9.90 -0.66 19.16
C ASP A 292 -8.85 -1.24 20.13
N GLY A 293 -8.02 -2.16 19.65
CA GLY A 293 -7.02 -2.88 20.44
C GLY A 293 -7.54 -4.17 21.09
N SER A 294 -8.82 -4.48 20.96
CA SER A 294 -9.43 -5.72 21.47
C SER A 294 -10.28 -6.43 20.41
N VAL A 295 -11.00 -5.66 19.62
CA VAL A 295 -11.84 -6.16 18.53
C VAL A 295 -11.21 -5.77 17.19
N LEU A 296 -11.21 -6.73 16.26
CA LEU A 296 -10.73 -6.53 14.89
C LEU A 296 -11.91 -6.73 13.94
N SER A 297 -12.18 -5.71 13.11
CA SER A 297 -13.15 -5.77 12.02
C SER A 297 -12.42 -5.58 10.69
N VAL A 298 -13.00 -6.12 9.61
CA VAL A 298 -12.46 -6.00 8.25
C VAL A 298 -13.58 -5.63 7.28
N SER A 299 -13.23 -4.77 6.33
CA SER A 299 -14.06 -4.40 5.18
C SER A 299 -13.21 -4.38 3.92
N SER A 300 -13.87 -4.45 2.75
CA SER A 300 -13.20 -4.37 1.44
C SER A 300 -14.12 -3.70 0.42
N ASP A 301 -13.54 -3.25 -0.70
CA ASP A 301 -14.28 -2.56 -1.77
C ASP A 301 -15.21 -3.51 -2.55
N ARG A 302 -14.91 -4.80 -2.57
CA ARG A 302 -15.62 -5.86 -3.32
C ARG A 302 -15.88 -7.08 -2.45
#